data_988fee2318059e7f1b117ec460c1c958
#
_entry.id   988fee2318059e7f1b117ec460c1c958
#
_cell.length_a   1.000
_cell.length_b   1.000
_cell.length_c   1.000
_cell.angle_alpha   90.00
_cell.angle_beta   90.00
_cell.angle_gamma   90.00
#
_symmetry.space_group_name_H-M   'P 1'
#
loop_
_entity.id
_entity.type
_entity.pdbx_description
1 polymer ?
#
loop_
_entity_poly.entity_id
_entity_poly.type
_entity_poly.pdbx_seq_one_letter_code
_entity_poly.pdbx_strand_id
1 'polypeptide(L)'
;MDGFKQHNYVISLIRETKRRKHIEQEFGQQNIPFSFFDAVTPDHIEDVAKKFNITLDRSTNAKLCDGEIGCALSHIALWELAVENDLDYINIFEDDIHLGENAKELLEVDYLSDDIDVLKLEANGKMVFRTPKAVKYDRKVYPITFKQSGTAGYTVTAKGAKYLLEQVKNKPLEVAIDSLIFEHFLNLKDYKVVQLSPGICVQDFVVNPDKPFESTLQKGRELVCENQTKFSTFGRIINELMRLKRKLFMKQVPFK
;
A
#
# COMPACT_ATOMS: atom_id res chain seq x y z
N MET A 1 31.35 3.26 11.58
CA MET A 1 30.66 4.28 10.75
C MET A 1 29.33 3.68 10.39
N ASP A 2 28.28 4.07 11.11
CA ASP A 2 26.93 3.65 10.73
C ASP A 2 26.60 4.31 9.39
N GLY A 3 26.66 3.53 8.32
CA GLY A 3 26.29 3.98 7.00
C GLY A 3 24.83 4.43 7.00
N PHE A 4 24.52 5.54 6.31
CA PHE A 4 23.16 5.99 6.11
C PHE A 4 22.34 4.85 5.50
N LYS A 5 21.35 4.34 6.26
CA LYS A 5 20.41 3.35 5.77
C LYS A 5 19.25 4.07 5.06
N GLN A 6 18.99 3.71 3.79
CA GLN A 6 17.83 4.25 3.07
C GLN A 6 16.57 3.51 3.53
N HIS A 7 15.57 4.30 3.95
CA HIS A 7 14.29 3.77 4.42
C HIS A 7 13.11 4.09 3.48
N ASN A 8 13.25 5.10 2.61
CA ASN A 8 12.15 5.59 1.77
C ASN A 8 12.33 5.08 0.33
N TYR A 9 11.39 4.29 -0.14
CA TYR A 9 11.41 3.74 -1.49
C TYR A 9 10.13 4.09 -2.24
N VAL A 10 10.28 4.46 -3.51
CA VAL A 10 9.17 4.75 -4.42
C VAL A 10 9.19 3.74 -5.56
N ILE A 11 8.15 2.93 -5.65
CA ILE A 11 7.95 1.98 -6.75
C ILE A 11 7.55 2.76 -7.99
N SER A 12 8.33 2.65 -9.06
CA SER A 12 8.06 3.33 -10.32
C SER A 12 8.61 2.56 -11.50
N LEU A 13 7.88 2.55 -12.60
CA LEU A 13 8.41 2.06 -13.86
C LEU A 13 9.49 3.00 -14.39
N ILE A 14 10.60 2.47 -14.90
CA ILE A 14 11.72 3.27 -15.45
C ILE A 14 11.24 4.24 -16.54
N ARG A 15 10.26 3.81 -17.35
CA ARG A 15 9.70 4.60 -18.45
C ARG A 15 8.80 5.77 -18.01
N GLU A 16 8.31 5.77 -16.77
CA GLU A 16 7.40 6.79 -16.24
C GLU A 16 8.16 8.05 -15.79
N THR A 17 8.90 8.64 -16.70
CA THR A 17 9.78 9.79 -16.41
C THR A 17 9.06 11.02 -15.85
N LYS A 18 7.78 11.23 -16.24
CA LYS A 18 6.97 12.33 -15.70
C LYS A 18 6.62 12.10 -14.23
N ARG A 19 6.23 10.87 -13.87
CA ARG A 19 5.91 10.50 -12.49
C ARG A 19 7.17 10.51 -11.63
N ARG A 20 8.31 9.99 -12.13
CA ARG A 20 9.60 10.08 -11.41
C ARG A 20 9.99 11.53 -11.14
N LYS A 21 9.89 12.42 -12.13
CA LYS A 21 10.16 13.85 -11.93
C LYS A 21 9.22 14.49 -10.90
N HIS A 22 7.94 14.11 -10.89
CA HIS A 22 7.00 14.56 -9.89
C HIS A 22 7.43 14.13 -8.48
N ILE A 23 7.79 12.87 -8.28
CA ILE A 23 8.29 12.35 -7.00
C ILE A 23 9.57 13.04 -6.56
N GLU A 24 10.53 13.30 -7.47
CA GLU A 24 11.73 14.07 -7.17
C GLU A 24 11.38 15.46 -6.61
N GLN A 25 10.31 16.09 -7.12
CA GLN A 25 9.84 17.38 -6.63
C GLN A 25 9.16 17.27 -5.26
N GLU A 26 8.25 16.31 -5.08
CA GLU A 26 7.53 16.09 -3.81
C GLU A 26 8.50 15.82 -2.65
N PHE A 27 9.42 14.87 -2.83
CA PHE A 27 10.40 14.54 -1.80
C PHE A 27 11.46 15.63 -1.62
N GLY A 28 11.89 16.25 -2.73
CA GLY A 28 12.88 17.33 -2.72
C GLY A 28 12.43 18.59 -1.98
N GLN A 29 11.16 18.97 -2.09
CA GLN A 29 10.58 20.13 -1.39
C GLN A 29 10.69 20.02 0.14
N GLN A 30 10.67 18.82 0.67
CA GLN A 30 10.78 18.55 2.11
C GLN A 30 12.16 18.01 2.52
N ASN A 31 13.13 17.96 1.59
CA ASN A 31 14.45 17.38 1.81
C ASN A 31 14.39 15.95 2.38
N ILE A 32 13.50 15.11 1.84
CA ILE A 32 13.35 13.71 2.21
C ILE A 32 14.23 12.87 1.29
N PRO A 33 15.25 12.17 1.81
CA PRO A 33 16.03 11.24 1.01
C PRO A 33 15.15 10.03 0.63
N PHE A 34 15.23 9.59 -0.61
CA PHE A 34 14.52 8.41 -1.11
C PHE A 34 15.29 7.72 -2.24
N SER A 35 14.88 6.53 -2.59
CA SER A 35 15.36 5.79 -3.76
C SER A 35 14.19 5.28 -4.57
N PHE A 36 14.32 5.32 -5.90
CA PHE A 36 13.38 4.58 -6.75
C PHE A 36 13.66 3.09 -6.66
N PHE A 37 12.58 2.33 -6.57
CA PHE A 37 12.57 0.90 -6.82
C PHE A 37 11.94 0.67 -8.19
N ASP A 38 12.71 0.08 -9.11
CA ASP A 38 12.22 -0.20 -10.45
C ASP A 38 11.15 -1.31 -10.39
N ALA A 39 9.91 -0.92 -10.73
CA ALA A 39 8.76 -1.80 -10.63
C ALA A 39 8.93 -3.08 -11.47
N VAL A 40 8.49 -4.21 -10.94
CA VAL A 40 8.47 -5.49 -11.65
C VAL A 40 7.55 -5.37 -12.86
N THR A 41 8.14 -5.53 -14.06
CA THR A 41 7.41 -5.49 -15.34
C THR A 41 6.91 -6.87 -15.74
N PRO A 42 5.95 -6.97 -16.66
CA PRO A 42 5.43 -8.26 -17.14
C PRO A 42 6.51 -9.26 -17.55
N ASP A 43 7.60 -8.80 -18.14
CA ASP A 43 8.71 -9.65 -18.61
C ASP A 43 9.51 -10.30 -17.46
N HIS A 44 9.39 -9.79 -16.25
CA HIS A 44 10.14 -10.26 -15.07
C HIS A 44 9.26 -10.92 -14.00
N ILE A 45 7.94 -10.99 -14.21
CA ILE A 45 6.98 -11.52 -13.23
C ILE A 45 7.33 -12.96 -12.84
N GLU A 46 7.61 -13.84 -13.81
CA GLU A 46 7.87 -15.26 -13.53
C GLU A 46 9.15 -15.47 -12.73
N ASP A 47 10.21 -14.73 -13.06
CA ASP A 47 11.49 -14.83 -12.34
C ASP A 47 11.36 -14.36 -10.89
N VAL A 48 10.67 -13.23 -10.68
CA VAL A 48 10.45 -12.69 -9.33
C VAL A 48 9.51 -13.60 -8.53
N ALA A 49 8.41 -14.08 -9.11
CA ALA A 49 7.50 -15.02 -8.46
C ALA A 49 8.23 -16.31 -8.04
N LYS A 50 9.10 -16.83 -8.92
CA LYS A 50 9.92 -18.01 -8.63
C LYS A 50 10.88 -17.77 -7.46
N LYS A 51 11.51 -16.59 -7.37
CA LYS A 51 12.39 -16.23 -6.23
C LYS A 51 11.68 -16.40 -4.89
N PHE A 52 10.40 -16.02 -4.81
CA PHE A 52 9.57 -16.14 -3.61
C PHE A 52 8.80 -17.46 -3.51
N ASN A 53 8.93 -18.34 -4.51
CA ASN A 53 8.13 -19.56 -4.66
C ASN A 53 6.61 -19.26 -4.62
N ILE A 54 6.20 -18.17 -5.27
CA ILE A 54 4.81 -17.72 -5.41
C ILE A 54 4.23 -18.37 -6.66
N THR A 55 3.07 -19.03 -6.50
CA THR A 55 2.31 -19.57 -7.64
C THR A 55 1.42 -18.50 -8.24
N LEU A 56 1.47 -18.35 -9.56
CA LEU A 56 0.64 -17.42 -10.33
C LEU A 56 -0.46 -18.18 -11.07
N ASP A 57 -1.69 -17.67 -11.02
CA ASP A 57 -2.78 -18.17 -11.87
C ASP A 57 -2.63 -17.57 -13.28
N ARG A 58 -2.37 -18.42 -14.27
CA ARG A 58 -2.25 -18.07 -15.68
C ARG A 58 -3.43 -18.57 -16.52
N SER A 59 -4.50 -18.99 -15.87
CA SER A 59 -5.71 -19.43 -16.57
C SER A 59 -6.47 -18.25 -17.19
N THR A 60 -7.40 -18.56 -18.09
CA THR A 60 -8.32 -17.57 -18.69
C THR A 60 -9.27 -16.94 -17.66
N ASN A 61 -9.37 -17.53 -16.47
CA ASN A 61 -10.19 -17.05 -15.36
C ASN A 61 -9.34 -16.41 -14.26
N ALA A 62 -8.07 -16.09 -14.56
CA ALA A 62 -7.18 -15.41 -13.62
C ALA A 62 -7.83 -14.12 -13.09
N LYS A 63 -7.70 -13.89 -11.79
CA LYS A 63 -8.32 -12.73 -11.10
C LYS A 63 -7.46 -11.47 -11.20
N LEU A 64 -6.17 -11.62 -11.45
CA LEU A 64 -5.19 -10.54 -11.50
C LEU A 64 -4.63 -10.39 -12.91
N CYS A 65 -4.50 -9.15 -13.38
CA CYS A 65 -3.73 -8.85 -14.58
C CYS A 65 -2.23 -8.77 -14.27
N ASP A 66 -1.39 -8.86 -15.31
CA ASP A 66 0.07 -8.80 -15.15
C ASP A 66 0.56 -7.53 -14.43
N GLY A 67 -0.11 -6.39 -14.65
CA GLY A 67 0.20 -5.16 -13.94
C GLY A 67 -0.06 -5.27 -12.43
N GLU A 68 -1.14 -5.92 -12.01
CA GLU A 68 -1.43 -6.15 -10.59
C GLU A 68 -0.47 -7.14 -9.95
N ILE A 69 -0.08 -8.18 -10.70
CA ILE A 69 0.93 -9.14 -10.25
C ILE A 69 2.29 -8.44 -10.11
N GLY A 70 2.73 -7.66 -11.11
CA GLY A 70 3.98 -6.90 -11.06
C GLY A 70 4.00 -5.89 -9.91
N CYS A 71 2.88 -5.19 -9.68
CA CYS A 71 2.71 -4.32 -8.52
C CYS A 71 2.91 -5.10 -7.21
N ALA A 72 2.20 -6.20 -7.02
CA ALA A 72 2.31 -7.01 -5.81
C ALA A 72 3.75 -7.53 -5.59
N LEU A 73 4.39 -8.04 -6.64
CA LEU A 73 5.76 -8.54 -6.55
C LEU A 73 6.77 -7.44 -6.23
N SER A 74 6.55 -6.21 -6.69
CA SER A 74 7.39 -5.05 -6.35
C SER A 74 7.33 -4.73 -4.85
N HIS A 75 6.13 -4.74 -4.27
CA HIS A 75 5.96 -4.56 -2.82
C HIS A 75 6.62 -5.69 -2.02
N ILE A 76 6.43 -6.95 -2.44
CA ILE A 76 7.03 -8.13 -1.79
C ILE A 76 8.57 -8.06 -1.84
N ALA A 77 9.13 -7.63 -2.97
CA ALA A 77 10.57 -7.46 -3.10
C ALA A 77 11.13 -6.38 -2.16
N LEU A 78 10.38 -5.29 -1.91
CA LEU A 78 10.77 -4.28 -0.93
C LEU A 78 10.69 -4.76 0.51
N TRP A 79 9.75 -5.65 0.85
CA TRP A 79 9.74 -6.29 2.17
C TRP A 79 10.97 -7.18 2.37
N GLU A 80 11.39 -7.92 1.32
CA GLU A 80 12.61 -8.72 1.37
C GLU A 80 13.85 -7.83 1.49
N LEU A 81 13.92 -6.75 0.71
CA LEU A 81 15.01 -5.76 0.80
C LEU A 81 15.15 -5.23 2.23
N ALA A 82 14.03 -4.92 2.90
CA ALA A 82 14.07 -4.47 4.29
C ALA A 82 14.67 -5.52 5.23
N VAL A 83 14.32 -6.80 5.04
CA VAL A 83 14.87 -7.91 5.86
C VAL A 83 16.35 -8.16 5.54
N GLU A 84 16.74 -8.16 4.26
CA GLU A 84 18.12 -8.41 3.83
C GLU A 84 19.08 -7.30 4.28
N ASN A 85 18.63 -6.05 4.35
CA ASN A 85 19.44 -4.92 4.78
C ASN A 85 19.29 -4.60 6.27
N ASP A 86 18.60 -5.44 7.03
CA ASP A 86 18.35 -5.27 8.47
C ASP A 86 17.84 -3.84 8.78
N LEU A 87 16.79 -3.43 8.07
CA LEU A 87 16.12 -2.16 8.29
C LEU A 87 15.14 -2.28 9.44
N ASP A 88 15.11 -1.32 10.36
CA ASP A 88 14.12 -1.25 11.43
C ASP A 88 12.70 -1.03 10.88
N TYR A 89 12.61 -0.35 9.75
CA TYR A 89 11.39 -0.11 9.00
C TYR A 89 11.71 0.25 7.55
N ILE A 90 10.69 0.18 6.69
CA ILE A 90 10.74 0.64 5.30
C ILE A 90 9.45 1.41 4.98
N ASN A 91 9.59 2.60 4.40
CA ASN A 91 8.49 3.38 3.86
C ASN A 91 8.40 3.10 2.36
N ILE A 92 7.23 2.67 1.92
CA ILE A 92 6.97 2.26 0.53
C ILE A 92 5.89 3.15 -0.05
N PHE A 93 6.17 3.73 -1.22
CA PHE A 93 5.26 4.63 -1.94
C PHE A 93 5.08 4.20 -3.39
N GLU A 94 3.95 4.55 -3.98
CA GLU A 94 3.72 4.54 -5.43
C GLU A 94 4.14 5.90 -6.03
N ASP A 95 4.33 5.97 -7.34
CA ASP A 95 4.91 7.14 -8.02
C ASP A 95 3.90 8.22 -8.44
N ASP A 96 2.67 8.12 -7.95
CA ASP A 96 1.60 9.08 -8.20
C ASP A 96 1.06 9.75 -6.92
N ILE A 97 1.90 9.92 -5.92
CA ILE A 97 1.51 10.52 -4.65
C ILE A 97 1.90 12.00 -4.54
N HIS A 98 1.15 12.71 -3.72
CA HIS A 98 1.53 14.01 -3.15
C HIS A 98 1.81 13.85 -1.66
N LEU A 99 2.85 14.54 -1.16
CA LEU A 99 3.22 14.54 0.25
C LEU A 99 2.59 15.71 1.00
N GLY A 100 2.08 15.43 2.19
CA GLY A 100 1.52 16.42 3.10
C GLY A 100 2.53 17.04 4.05
N GLU A 101 2.03 17.84 4.98
CA GLU A 101 2.83 18.54 5.98
C GLU A 101 3.53 17.58 6.95
N ASN A 102 4.78 17.92 7.31
CA ASN A 102 5.61 17.18 8.27
C ASN A 102 5.87 15.71 7.84
N ALA A 103 5.81 15.42 6.53
CA ALA A 103 6.06 14.06 6.04
C ALA A 103 7.45 13.58 6.47
N LYS A 104 8.48 14.42 6.37
CA LYS A 104 9.85 14.07 6.75
C LYS A 104 9.95 13.48 8.15
N GLU A 105 9.43 14.20 9.14
CA GLU A 105 9.52 13.82 10.56
C GLU A 105 8.59 12.65 10.91
N LEU A 106 7.49 12.50 10.16
CA LEU A 106 6.52 11.40 10.36
C LEU A 106 7.00 10.09 9.72
N LEU A 107 7.90 10.16 8.74
CA LEU A 107 8.50 8.98 8.11
C LEU A 107 9.62 8.34 8.95
N GLU A 108 10.09 8.99 10.01
CA GLU A 108 11.05 8.42 10.96
C GLU A 108 10.45 7.35 11.86
N VAL A 109 9.12 7.31 11.97
CA VAL A 109 8.26 6.35 12.70
C VAL A 109 8.67 6.03 14.16
N ASP A 110 9.50 6.86 14.79
CA ASP A 110 9.95 6.75 16.17
C ASP A 110 8.82 6.83 17.23
N TYR A 111 7.61 7.15 16.77
CA TYR A 111 6.38 7.22 17.58
C TYR A 111 5.55 5.92 17.55
N LEU A 112 5.91 4.96 16.70
CA LEU A 112 5.21 3.68 16.66
C LEU A 112 5.61 2.81 17.85
N SER A 113 4.67 1.98 18.30
CA SER A 113 4.98 0.92 19.25
C SER A 113 5.49 -0.33 18.52
N ASP A 114 6.38 -1.06 19.16
CA ASP A 114 7.10 -2.22 18.61
C ASP A 114 6.18 -3.37 18.17
N ASP A 115 4.93 -3.34 18.60
CA ASP A 115 3.94 -4.36 18.27
C ASP A 115 3.22 -4.11 16.93
N ILE A 116 3.43 -2.95 16.28
CA ILE A 116 2.84 -2.62 15.00
C ILE A 116 3.63 -3.26 13.85
N ASP A 117 2.92 -3.87 12.90
CA ASP A 117 3.50 -4.45 11.70
C ASP A 117 3.48 -3.49 10.51
N VAL A 118 2.34 -2.79 10.34
CA VAL A 118 2.14 -1.87 9.20
C VAL A 118 1.46 -0.59 9.66
N LEU A 119 1.97 0.56 9.20
CA LEU A 119 1.36 1.87 9.32
C LEU A 119 0.92 2.36 7.93
N LYS A 120 -0.38 2.52 7.72
CA LYS A 120 -0.91 3.14 6.50
C LYS A 120 -0.77 4.65 6.59
N LEU A 121 -0.06 5.25 5.63
CA LEU A 121 0.23 6.69 5.52
C LEU A 121 -0.76 7.42 4.61
N GLU A 122 -1.34 6.66 3.67
CA GLU A 122 -2.23 7.18 2.64
C GLU A 122 -3.57 7.65 3.19
N ALA A 123 -4.03 8.81 2.74
CA ALA A 123 -5.31 9.44 3.11
C ALA A 123 -6.53 8.92 2.33
N ASN A 124 -6.46 7.76 1.71
CA ASN A 124 -7.58 7.13 0.99
C ASN A 124 -8.44 6.21 1.86
N GLY A 125 -8.10 6.08 3.12
CA GLY A 125 -8.75 5.15 4.04
C GLY A 125 -9.98 5.72 4.73
N LYS A 126 -10.65 4.84 5.49
CA LYS A 126 -11.74 5.20 6.39
C LYS A 126 -11.32 4.95 7.82
N MET A 127 -11.51 5.94 8.68
CA MET A 127 -11.20 5.80 10.10
C MET A 127 -12.17 4.86 10.79
N VAL A 128 -11.63 4.03 11.69
CA VAL A 128 -12.40 3.25 12.65
C VAL A 128 -12.61 4.05 13.91
N PHE A 129 -13.83 3.97 14.47
CA PHE A 129 -14.13 4.51 15.78
C PHE A 129 -13.56 3.62 16.90
N ARG A 130 -12.27 3.70 17.11
CA ARG A 130 -11.62 3.19 18.32
C ARG A 130 -10.77 4.29 18.90
N THR A 131 -10.48 4.22 20.19
CA THR A 131 -9.65 5.22 20.86
C THR A 131 -8.30 5.34 20.16
N PRO A 132 -7.99 6.48 19.54
CA PRO A 132 -6.73 6.66 18.88
C PRO A 132 -5.61 6.90 19.90
N LYS A 133 -4.38 6.56 19.49
CA LYS A 133 -3.18 7.01 20.17
C LYS A 133 -2.68 8.29 19.51
N ALA A 134 -2.50 9.36 20.26
CA ALA A 134 -1.84 10.57 19.77
C ALA A 134 -0.35 10.28 19.50
N VAL A 135 0.17 10.90 18.44
CA VAL A 135 1.59 10.78 18.06
C VAL A 135 2.23 12.17 17.93
N LYS A 136 2.87 12.51 16.80
CA LYS A 136 3.48 13.83 16.57
C LYS A 136 2.56 14.73 15.71
N TYR A 137 2.76 16.04 15.77
CA TYR A 137 2.18 17.03 14.84
C TYR A 137 0.66 16.91 14.66
N ASP A 138 -0.08 16.78 15.77
CA ASP A 138 -1.53 16.58 15.78
C ASP A 138 -2.03 15.33 15.03
N ARG A 139 -1.14 14.43 14.69
CA ARG A 139 -1.50 13.13 14.10
C ARG A 139 -1.91 12.15 15.19
N LYS A 140 -2.75 11.21 14.77
CA LYS A 140 -3.22 10.10 15.59
C LYS A 140 -3.11 8.81 14.80
N VAL A 141 -2.86 7.70 15.46
CA VAL A 141 -2.91 6.38 14.85
C VAL A 141 -4.16 5.64 15.31
N TYR A 142 -4.84 5.01 14.36
CA TYR A 142 -6.08 4.26 14.56
C TYR A 142 -5.88 2.81 14.13
N PRO A 143 -6.32 1.81 14.91
CA PRO A 143 -6.29 0.42 14.45
C PRO A 143 -7.13 0.23 13.18
N ILE A 144 -6.60 -0.43 12.17
CA ILE A 144 -7.35 -0.90 11.01
C ILE A 144 -7.90 -2.28 11.36
N THR A 145 -9.24 -2.42 11.39
CA THR A 145 -9.93 -3.66 11.75
C THR A 145 -10.95 -4.10 10.70
N PHE A 146 -10.96 -3.44 9.55
CA PHE A 146 -11.82 -3.79 8.42
C PHE A 146 -11.13 -3.38 7.12
N LYS A 147 -11.60 -3.96 6.02
CA LYS A 147 -11.08 -3.74 4.68
C LYS A 147 -10.81 -2.28 4.36
N GLN A 148 -9.59 -2.02 3.95
CA GLN A 148 -9.14 -0.77 3.34
C GLN A 148 -8.61 -1.07 1.93
N SER A 149 -8.48 -0.06 1.09
CA SER A 149 -7.85 -0.15 -0.23
C SER A 149 -6.69 0.81 -0.35
N GLY A 150 -5.86 0.58 -1.36
CA GLY A 150 -4.73 1.43 -1.74
C GLY A 150 -3.45 1.15 -0.93
N THR A 151 -2.36 1.12 -1.66
CA THR A 151 -0.98 0.93 -1.19
C THR A 151 -0.09 2.10 -1.58
N ALA A 152 -0.69 3.26 -1.88
CA ALA A 152 0.04 4.42 -2.37
C ALA A 152 1.09 4.95 -1.39
N GLY A 153 0.91 4.72 -0.08
CA GLY A 153 1.93 5.02 0.92
C GLY A 153 1.68 4.28 2.24
N TYR A 154 2.68 3.53 2.68
CA TYR A 154 2.65 2.83 3.97
C TYR A 154 4.07 2.51 4.47
N THR A 155 4.20 2.32 5.76
CA THR A 155 5.42 1.85 6.42
C THR A 155 5.25 0.41 6.83
N VAL A 156 6.29 -0.39 6.69
CA VAL A 156 6.40 -1.75 7.24
C VAL A 156 7.55 -1.77 8.23
N THR A 157 7.30 -2.25 9.44
CA THR A 157 8.35 -2.45 10.46
C THR A 157 9.18 -3.70 10.14
N ALA A 158 10.37 -3.84 10.74
CA ALA A 158 11.18 -5.05 10.60
C ALA A 158 10.39 -6.33 10.93
N LYS A 159 9.59 -6.28 11.99
CA LYS A 159 8.69 -7.37 12.39
C LYS A 159 7.63 -7.61 11.32
N GLY A 160 7.00 -6.54 10.81
CA GLY A 160 5.98 -6.60 9.77
C GLY A 160 6.51 -7.18 8.47
N ALA A 161 7.71 -6.79 8.04
CA ALA A 161 8.32 -7.30 6.81
C ALA A 161 8.56 -8.82 6.87
N LYS A 162 9.12 -9.31 7.97
CA LYS A 162 9.29 -10.77 8.20
C LYS A 162 7.94 -11.49 8.18
N TYR A 163 6.96 -10.95 8.91
CA TYR A 163 5.62 -11.55 8.99
C TYR A 163 4.94 -11.61 7.61
N LEU A 164 4.93 -10.50 6.87
CA LEU A 164 4.32 -10.42 5.54
C LEU A 164 4.97 -11.40 4.55
N LEU A 165 6.30 -11.50 4.56
CA LEU A 165 7.03 -12.46 3.72
C LEU A 165 6.64 -13.89 4.03
N GLU A 166 6.50 -14.27 5.29
CA GLU A 166 6.04 -15.61 5.69
C GLU A 166 4.62 -15.91 5.20
N GLN A 167 3.76 -14.85 5.10
CA GLN A 167 2.40 -15.03 4.63
C GLN A 167 2.29 -15.21 3.12
N VAL A 168 3.24 -14.73 2.32
CA VAL A 168 3.17 -14.80 0.84
C VAL A 168 4.08 -15.86 0.23
N LYS A 169 5.23 -16.17 0.84
CA LYS A 169 6.15 -17.21 0.35
C LYS A 169 5.47 -18.58 0.34
N ASN A 170 5.72 -19.34 -0.73
CA ASN A 170 5.17 -20.69 -0.95
C ASN A 170 3.63 -20.72 -1.05
N LYS A 171 2.99 -19.64 -1.46
CA LYS A 171 1.54 -19.54 -1.61
C LYS A 171 1.15 -18.97 -2.96
N PRO A 172 -0.10 -19.21 -3.41
CA PRO A 172 -0.60 -18.55 -4.61
C PRO A 172 -0.87 -17.06 -4.35
N LEU A 173 -0.62 -16.23 -5.38
CA LEU A 173 -1.02 -14.83 -5.41
C LEU A 173 -2.37 -14.73 -6.14
N GLU A 174 -3.45 -14.57 -5.38
CA GLU A 174 -4.82 -14.61 -5.89
C GLU A 174 -5.57 -13.28 -5.81
N VAL A 175 -5.04 -12.31 -5.08
CA VAL A 175 -5.66 -11.00 -4.85
C VAL A 175 -4.64 -9.87 -4.90
N ALA A 176 -5.10 -8.66 -5.20
CA ALA A 176 -4.26 -7.48 -5.24
C ALA A 176 -3.55 -7.23 -3.89
N ILE A 177 -2.38 -6.61 -3.93
CA ILE A 177 -1.51 -6.43 -2.77
C ILE A 177 -2.18 -5.63 -1.64
N ASP A 178 -2.97 -4.62 -1.96
CA ASP A 178 -3.73 -3.85 -0.98
C ASP A 178 -4.77 -4.71 -0.25
N SER A 179 -5.43 -5.62 -0.97
CA SER A 179 -6.37 -6.59 -0.38
C SER A 179 -5.64 -7.61 0.51
N LEU A 180 -4.43 -8.03 0.15
CA LEU A 180 -3.62 -8.88 1.03
C LEU A 180 -3.33 -8.19 2.36
N ILE A 181 -2.75 -6.99 2.32
CA ILE A 181 -2.27 -6.24 3.49
C ILE A 181 -3.45 -5.74 4.35
N PHE A 182 -4.47 -5.15 3.71
CA PHE A 182 -5.51 -4.37 4.39
C PHE A 182 -6.89 -5.05 4.42
N GLU A 183 -6.98 -6.34 4.08
CA GLU A 183 -8.21 -7.13 4.19
C GLU A 183 -7.91 -8.56 4.66
N HIS A 184 -7.20 -9.36 3.85
CA HIS A 184 -7.02 -10.79 4.13
C HIS A 184 -6.20 -11.03 5.39
N PHE A 185 -5.07 -10.33 5.53
CA PHE A 185 -4.17 -10.51 6.68
C PHE A 185 -4.69 -9.90 7.97
N LEU A 186 -5.66 -8.97 7.92
CA LEU A 186 -6.30 -8.43 9.13
C LEU A 186 -6.96 -9.48 10.02
N ASN A 187 -7.28 -10.65 9.46
CA ASN A 187 -7.87 -11.76 10.20
C ASN A 187 -6.81 -12.71 10.78
N LEU A 188 -5.53 -12.49 10.50
CA LEU A 188 -4.46 -13.32 11.02
C LEU A 188 -4.13 -12.91 12.47
N LYS A 189 -3.79 -13.93 13.26
CA LYS A 189 -3.36 -13.70 14.64
C LYS A 189 -2.06 -12.89 14.65
N ASP A 190 -1.98 -11.96 15.60
CA ASP A 190 -0.78 -11.16 15.87
C ASP A 190 -0.37 -10.17 14.75
N TYR A 191 -1.19 -9.99 13.70
CA TYR A 191 -0.98 -8.96 12.68
C TYR A 191 -1.66 -7.66 13.07
N LYS A 192 -0.87 -6.59 13.21
CA LYS A 192 -1.36 -5.29 13.67
C LYS A 192 -1.08 -4.19 12.66
N VAL A 193 -2.16 -3.63 12.14
CA VAL A 193 -2.14 -2.54 11.18
C VAL A 193 -2.82 -1.32 11.75
N VAL A 194 -2.20 -0.16 11.57
CA VAL A 194 -2.75 1.12 12.00
C VAL A 194 -2.77 2.14 10.85
N GLN A 195 -3.68 3.09 10.94
CA GLN A 195 -3.82 4.22 10.02
C GLN A 195 -3.32 5.49 10.68
N LEU A 196 -2.41 6.22 10.04
CA LEU A 196 -2.07 7.60 10.41
C LEU A 196 -3.20 8.55 9.97
N SER A 197 -3.66 9.41 10.84
CA SER A 197 -4.71 10.40 10.54
C SER A 197 -4.44 11.75 11.21
N PRO A 198 -4.45 12.84 10.47
CA PRO A 198 -4.43 12.96 9.01
C PRO A 198 -3.35 12.12 8.33
N GLY A 199 -3.62 11.62 7.10
CA GLY A 199 -2.60 10.95 6.28
C GLY A 199 -1.59 11.95 5.73
N ILE A 200 -0.39 11.48 5.44
CA ILE A 200 0.71 12.31 4.89
C ILE A 200 0.96 12.09 3.41
N CYS A 201 0.24 11.20 2.77
CA CYS A 201 0.27 11.09 1.33
C CYS A 201 -1.13 10.82 0.78
N VAL A 202 -1.32 11.18 -0.47
CA VAL A 202 -2.57 10.99 -1.21
C VAL A 202 -2.24 10.81 -2.69
N GLN A 203 -3.00 9.99 -3.40
CA GLN A 203 -2.79 9.79 -4.83
C GLN A 203 -3.23 11.00 -5.65
N ASP A 204 -2.58 11.21 -6.80
CA ASP A 204 -2.75 12.36 -7.69
C ASP A 204 -4.21 12.55 -8.16
N PHE A 205 -4.94 11.47 -8.40
CA PHE A 205 -6.35 11.57 -8.82
C PHE A 205 -7.26 12.24 -7.78
N VAL A 206 -6.84 12.30 -6.51
CA VAL A 206 -7.59 13.00 -5.45
C VAL A 206 -7.30 14.49 -5.49
N VAL A 207 -6.06 14.88 -5.79
CA VAL A 207 -5.61 16.28 -5.86
C VAL A 207 -5.96 16.90 -7.22
N ASN A 208 -5.77 16.15 -8.30
CA ASN A 208 -5.96 16.56 -9.68
C ASN A 208 -7.05 15.73 -10.39
N PRO A 209 -8.32 15.75 -9.92
CA PRO A 209 -9.38 14.87 -10.42
C PRO A 209 -9.69 15.09 -11.92
N ASP A 210 -9.48 16.29 -12.44
CA ASP A 210 -9.78 16.63 -13.84
C ASP A 210 -8.66 16.15 -14.80
N LYS A 211 -7.45 15.96 -14.32
CA LYS A 211 -6.30 15.57 -15.13
C LYS A 211 -5.28 14.76 -14.32
N PRO A 212 -5.69 13.60 -13.79
CA PRO A 212 -4.78 12.76 -13.01
C PRO A 212 -3.71 12.12 -13.91
N PHE A 213 -2.66 11.59 -13.29
CA PHE A 213 -1.75 10.69 -13.99
C PHE A 213 -2.52 9.48 -14.52
N GLU A 214 -2.25 9.09 -15.76
CA GLU A 214 -2.87 7.90 -16.35
C GLU A 214 -2.50 6.66 -15.53
N SER A 215 -3.51 5.87 -15.15
CA SER A 215 -3.27 4.60 -14.46
C SER A 215 -2.74 3.55 -15.44
N THR A 216 -1.55 3.04 -15.18
CA THR A 216 -0.95 1.97 -15.99
C THR A 216 -1.65 0.61 -15.77
N LEU A 217 -2.38 0.46 -14.65
CA LEU A 217 -3.09 -0.78 -14.29
C LEU A 217 -4.52 -0.85 -14.82
N GLN A 218 -5.15 0.29 -15.10
CA GLN A 218 -6.58 0.34 -15.43
C GLN A 218 -6.93 -0.45 -16.70
N LYS A 219 -6.10 -0.32 -17.76
CA LYS A 219 -6.32 -1.04 -19.01
C LYS A 219 -6.28 -2.57 -18.83
N GLY A 220 -5.37 -3.06 -17.97
CA GLY A 220 -5.29 -4.49 -17.67
C GLY A 220 -6.49 -4.99 -16.84
N ARG A 221 -6.97 -4.19 -15.90
CA ARG A 221 -8.14 -4.51 -15.07
C ARG A 221 -9.44 -4.61 -15.88
N GLU A 222 -9.64 -3.74 -16.85
CA GLU A 222 -10.83 -3.76 -17.72
C GLU A 222 -10.96 -5.10 -18.45
N LEU A 223 -9.84 -5.64 -18.96
CA LEU A 223 -9.82 -6.93 -19.66
C LEU A 223 -10.17 -8.12 -18.73
N VAL A 224 -9.82 -8.04 -17.45
CA VAL A 224 -10.13 -9.10 -16.46
C VAL A 224 -11.56 -8.97 -15.93
N CYS A 225 -12.08 -7.74 -15.73
CA CYS A 225 -13.42 -7.50 -15.18
C CYS A 225 -14.57 -7.91 -16.12
N GLU A 226 -14.38 -7.96 -17.43
CA GLU A 226 -15.40 -8.41 -18.38
C GLU A 226 -15.85 -9.85 -18.12
N ASN A 227 -15.05 -10.65 -17.40
CA ASN A 227 -15.30 -12.05 -17.11
C ASN A 227 -15.95 -12.30 -15.73
N GLN A 228 -16.26 -11.27 -14.93
CA GLN A 228 -16.80 -11.47 -13.58
C GLN A 228 -18.33 -11.38 -13.50
N THR A 229 -18.95 -12.39 -12.86
CA THR A 229 -20.40 -12.55 -12.73
C THR A 229 -21.05 -11.54 -11.76
N LYS A 230 -22.28 -11.10 -12.09
CA LYS A 230 -23.11 -10.15 -11.33
C LYS A 230 -23.50 -10.71 -9.95
N PHE A 231 -23.38 -9.90 -8.91
CA PHE A 231 -23.80 -10.20 -7.54
C PHE A 231 -25.32 -10.55 -7.43
N SER A 232 -25.65 -11.51 -6.54
CA SER A 232 -27.04 -11.87 -6.22
C SER A 232 -27.77 -10.73 -5.49
N THR A 233 -29.11 -10.71 -5.56
CA THR A 233 -29.98 -9.69 -4.95
C THR A 233 -29.78 -9.59 -3.42
N PHE A 234 -29.53 -10.72 -2.76
CA PHE A 234 -29.27 -10.78 -1.31
C PHE A 234 -27.93 -10.11 -0.94
N GLY A 235 -26.89 -10.26 -1.77
CA GLY A 235 -25.63 -9.57 -1.60
C GLY A 235 -25.75 -8.04 -1.71
N ARG A 236 -26.72 -7.53 -2.51
CA ARG A 236 -26.98 -6.09 -2.61
C ARG A 236 -27.58 -5.51 -1.33
N ILE A 237 -28.50 -6.21 -0.68
CA ILE A 237 -29.13 -5.76 0.58
C ILE A 237 -28.11 -5.70 1.72
N ILE A 238 -27.27 -6.73 1.86
CA ILE A 238 -26.18 -6.75 2.85
C ILE A 238 -25.19 -5.60 2.58
N ASN A 239 -24.82 -5.36 1.32
CA ASN A 239 -23.94 -4.28 0.95
C ASN A 239 -24.53 -2.89 1.26
N GLU A 240 -25.84 -2.68 1.06
CA GLU A 240 -26.53 -1.43 1.42
C GLU A 240 -26.60 -1.22 2.94
N LEU A 241 -26.88 -2.25 3.72
CA LEU A 241 -26.86 -2.19 5.19
C LEU A 241 -25.44 -1.89 5.72
N MET A 242 -24.42 -2.52 5.13
CA MET A 242 -23.02 -2.25 5.45
C MET A 242 -22.61 -0.83 5.04
N ARG A 243 -23.12 -0.32 3.92
CA ARG A 243 -22.89 1.05 3.44
C ARG A 243 -23.53 2.09 4.36
N LEU A 244 -24.75 1.86 4.86
CA LEU A 244 -25.41 2.68 5.87
C LEU A 244 -24.63 2.70 7.19
N LYS A 245 -24.20 1.53 7.66
CA LYS A 245 -23.37 1.39 8.87
C LYS A 245 -22.03 2.13 8.72
N ARG A 246 -21.40 2.04 7.52
CA ARG A 246 -20.19 2.78 7.21
C ARG A 246 -20.40 4.30 7.22
N LYS A 247 -21.50 4.81 6.64
CA LYS A 247 -21.82 6.24 6.64
C LYS A 247 -22.04 6.81 8.04
N LEU A 248 -22.65 6.03 8.96
CA LEU A 248 -22.98 6.48 10.31
C LEU A 248 -21.78 6.42 11.26
N PHE A 249 -20.85 5.48 11.05
CA PHE A 249 -19.79 5.15 12.02
C PHE A 249 -18.36 5.32 11.48
N MET A 250 -18.17 5.82 10.27
CA MET A 250 -16.83 5.99 9.69
C MET A 250 -16.62 7.39 9.13
N LYS A 251 -15.47 7.97 9.45
CA LYS A 251 -14.98 9.20 8.83
C LYS A 251 -13.88 8.86 7.83
N GLN A 252 -13.81 9.63 6.76
CA GLN A 252 -12.68 9.55 5.84
C GLN A 252 -11.42 10.10 6.53
N VAL A 253 -10.28 9.49 6.26
CA VAL A 253 -8.99 9.99 6.72
C VAL A 253 -8.66 11.26 5.95
N PRO A 254 -8.52 12.42 6.61
CA PRO A 254 -8.13 13.65 5.92
C PRO A 254 -6.66 13.58 5.49
N PHE A 255 -6.33 14.27 4.43
CA PHE A 255 -4.97 14.55 4.00
C PHE A 255 -4.52 15.89 4.60
N LYS A 256 -3.29 15.95 5.08
CA LYS A 256 -2.71 17.19 5.61
C LYS A 256 -1.20 17.19 5.43
#